data_313a68e84c99129542b3ddf15d06d6d4
#
_entry.id   313a68e84c99129542b3ddf15d06d6d4
#
_cell.length_a   1.000
_cell.length_b   1.000
_cell.length_c   1.000
_cell.angle_alpha   90.00
_cell.angle_beta   90.00
_cell.angle_gamma   90.00
#
_symmetry.space_group_name_H-M   'P 1'
#
loop_
_entity.id
_entity.type
_entity.pdbx_description
1 polymer ?
#
loop_
_entity_poly.entity_id
_entity_poly.type
_entity_poly.pdbx_seq_one_letter_code
_entity_poly.pdbx_strand_id
1 'polypeptide(L)'
;MLLDGVLCSPQAVKANLRIMTDNQTVGMIGNDYILTDEKASLLPLPTLSAEMQKIGLTMPKDLHFVAGTMFFVRAKLLRPFLKYKIEDFTISDKSVHDNTLAHVLERLFGLAVTAQGYKIQGVKYKSYAWLFFIAKLKRFLFQKKITRQGKLIIKICKIPVFIKGVLNV
;
A
#
# COMPACT_ATOMS: atom_id res chain seq x y z
N MET A 1 -10.47 -4.09 0.78
CA MET A 1 -9.93 -2.79 1.20
C MET A 1 -8.89 -2.21 0.23
N LEU A 2 -7.88 -2.95 -0.23
CA LEU A 2 -6.85 -2.39 -1.14
C LEU A 2 -7.42 -1.99 -2.51
N LEU A 3 -8.31 -2.81 -3.08
CA LEU A 3 -8.94 -2.57 -4.38
C LEU A 3 -10.07 -1.53 -4.36
N ASP A 4 -10.53 -1.17 -3.20
CA ASP A 4 -11.82 -0.51 -3.05
C ASP A 4 -11.85 0.94 -3.54
N GLY A 5 -10.74 1.67 -3.45
CA GLY A 5 -10.63 3.02 -4.05
C GLY A 5 -10.51 2.97 -5.57
N VAL A 6 -10.07 1.84 -6.10
CA VAL A 6 -9.70 1.72 -7.52
C VAL A 6 -10.77 0.96 -8.30
N LEU A 7 -11.27 -0.18 -7.77
CA LEU A 7 -12.14 -1.13 -8.48
C LEU A 7 -13.48 -1.41 -7.76
N CYS A 8 -13.88 -0.61 -6.78
CA CYS A 8 -15.06 -0.90 -5.94
C CYS A 8 -16.41 -0.96 -6.70
N SER A 9 -16.51 -0.32 -7.84
CA SER A 9 -17.71 -0.35 -8.69
C SER A 9 -17.38 0.06 -10.13
N PRO A 10 -18.22 -0.30 -11.12
CA PRO A 10 -18.08 0.18 -12.49
C PRO A 10 -18.03 1.71 -12.60
N GLN A 11 -18.79 2.40 -11.75
CA GLN A 11 -18.82 3.86 -11.70
C GLN A 11 -17.47 4.43 -11.20
N ALA A 12 -16.85 3.82 -10.18
CA ALA A 12 -15.54 4.22 -9.68
C ALA A 12 -14.45 4.01 -10.74
N VAL A 13 -14.46 2.87 -11.42
CA VAL A 13 -13.54 2.59 -12.54
C VAL A 13 -13.69 3.65 -13.63
N LYS A 14 -14.93 3.95 -14.06
CA LYS A 14 -15.20 4.97 -15.08
C LYS A 14 -14.75 6.36 -14.63
N ALA A 15 -14.95 6.71 -13.36
CA ALA A 15 -14.47 7.98 -12.80
C ALA A 15 -12.94 8.05 -12.79
N ASN A 16 -12.26 7.00 -12.37
CA ASN A 16 -10.80 6.94 -12.35
C ASN A 16 -10.20 7.04 -13.77
N LEU A 17 -10.80 6.35 -14.74
CA LEU A 17 -10.38 6.47 -16.14
C LEU A 17 -10.59 7.88 -16.68
N ARG A 18 -11.70 8.55 -16.34
CA ARG A 18 -11.94 9.96 -16.71
C ARG A 18 -10.87 10.88 -16.12
N ILE A 19 -10.49 10.73 -14.85
CA ILE A 19 -9.42 11.52 -14.25
C ILE A 19 -8.14 11.41 -15.08
N MET A 20 -7.80 10.21 -15.56
CA MET A 20 -6.62 10.00 -16.38
C MET A 20 -6.76 10.55 -17.80
N THR A 21 -7.95 10.48 -18.41
CA THR A 21 -8.18 11.03 -19.76
C THR A 21 -8.19 12.56 -19.75
N ASP A 22 -8.85 13.15 -18.76
CA ASP A 22 -9.05 14.60 -18.68
C ASP A 22 -7.80 15.33 -18.15
N ASN A 23 -6.97 14.65 -17.36
CA ASN A 23 -5.75 15.21 -16.80
C ASN A 23 -4.51 14.43 -17.22
N GLN A 24 -3.82 14.95 -18.24
CA GLN A 24 -2.62 14.32 -18.80
C GLN A 24 -1.41 14.34 -17.82
N THR A 25 -1.42 15.15 -16.77
CA THR A 25 -0.36 15.17 -15.76
C THR A 25 -0.49 14.05 -14.74
N VAL A 26 -1.65 13.40 -14.62
CA VAL A 26 -1.86 12.24 -13.75
C VAL A 26 -1.33 10.99 -14.44
N GLY A 27 -0.30 10.39 -13.86
CA GLY A 27 0.35 9.17 -14.34
C GLY A 27 -0.15 7.90 -13.66
N MET A 28 -0.57 8.03 -12.39
CA MET A 28 -1.03 6.91 -11.56
C MET A 28 -2.21 7.36 -10.69
N ILE A 29 -3.15 6.44 -10.46
CA ILE A 29 -4.26 6.61 -9.51
C ILE A 29 -4.24 5.43 -8.54
N GLY A 30 -4.27 5.72 -7.26
CA GLY A 30 -4.36 4.73 -6.18
C GLY A 30 -5.36 5.12 -5.11
N ASN A 31 -5.63 4.21 -4.19
CA ASN A 31 -6.45 4.52 -3.03
C ASN A 31 -5.68 5.46 -2.09
N ASP A 32 -6.27 6.60 -1.75
CA ASP A 32 -5.64 7.63 -0.91
C ASP A 32 -5.24 7.11 0.49
N TYR A 33 -5.92 6.08 1.01
CA TYR A 33 -5.58 5.49 2.30
C TYR A 33 -4.29 4.66 2.32
N ILE A 34 -3.80 4.27 1.14
CA ILE A 34 -2.56 3.50 0.95
C ILE A 34 -1.52 4.28 0.15
N LEU A 35 -1.80 5.54 -0.16
CA LEU A 35 -0.81 6.45 -0.70
C LEU A 35 0.14 6.85 0.42
N THR A 36 1.39 6.41 0.32
CA THR A 36 2.39 6.48 1.38
C THR A 36 3.61 7.25 0.91
N ASP A 37 4.20 8.03 1.80
CA ASP A 37 5.50 8.67 1.59
C ASP A 37 6.61 7.67 1.95
N GLU A 38 7.66 7.58 1.15
CA GLU A 38 8.85 6.75 1.39
C GLU A 38 9.51 7.03 2.74
N LYS A 39 9.39 8.25 3.27
CA LYS A 39 9.88 8.60 4.61
C LYS A 39 9.26 7.74 5.72
N ALA A 40 8.08 7.18 5.46
CA ALA A 40 7.43 6.23 6.36
C ALA A 40 7.83 4.77 6.08
N SER A 41 8.64 4.52 5.06
CA SER A 41 9.11 3.20 4.66
C SER A 41 10.41 2.86 5.38
N LEU A 42 10.62 1.57 5.63
CA LEU A 42 11.83 1.05 6.27
C LEU A 42 12.94 0.70 5.27
N LEU A 43 12.71 0.90 3.95
CA LEU A 43 13.73 0.60 2.95
C LEU A 43 14.80 1.70 2.90
N PRO A 44 16.10 1.31 2.85
CA PRO A 44 17.17 2.29 2.73
C PRO A 44 17.09 3.03 1.39
N LEU A 45 17.11 4.36 1.43
CA LEU A 45 17.13 5.22 0.24
C LEU A 45 18.24 4.87 -0.77
N PRO A 46 19.47 4.45 -0.35
CA PRO A 46 20.50 4.01 -1.28
C PRO A 46 20.07 2.82 -2.14
N THR A 47 19.34 1.85 -1.59
CA THR A 47 18.81 0.70 -2.33
C THR A 47 17.83 1.14 -3.40
N LEU A 48 16.88 2.03 -3.06
CA LEU A 48 15.92 2.56 -4.02
C LEU A 48 16.61 3.38 -5.11
N SER A 49 17.63 4.17 -4.75
CA SER A 49 18.40 4.96 -5.71
C SER A 49 19.15 4.07 -6.70
N ALA A 50 19.78 3.00 -6.24
CA ALA A 50 20.48 2.04 -7.09
C ALA A 50 19.51 1.37 -8.08
N GLU A 51 18.35 0.93 -7.61
CA GLU A 51 17.34 0.30 -8.47
C GLU A 51 16.69 1.30 -9.44
N MET A 52 16.49 2.57 -9.05
CA MET A 52 16.06 3.63 -9.96
C MET A 52 17.09 3.85 -11.08
N GLN A 53 18.38 3.88 -10.77
CA GLN A 53 19.46 3.99 -11.76
C GLN A 53 19.49 2.78 -12.70
N LYS A 54 19.31 1.56 -12.18
CA LYS A 54 19.22 0.32 -12.96
C LYS A 54 18.14 0.41 -14.05
N ILE A 55 16.99 0.98 -13.73
CA ILE A 55 15.91 1.21 -14.72
C ILE A 55 16.09 2.48 -15.56
N GLY A 56 17.16 3.26 -15.32
CA GLY A 56 17.50 4.45 -16.10
C GLY A 56 16.74 5.71 -15.68
N LEU A 57 16.30 5.77 -14.43
CA LEU A 57 15.63 6.92 -13.86
C LEU A 57 16.44 7.49 -12.69
N THR A 58 16.25 8.78 -12.41
CA THR A 58 16.82 9.44 -11.24
C THR A 58 15.79 9.49 -10.11
N MET A 59 16.27 9.50 -8.85
CA MET A 59 15.39 9.65 -7.69
C MET A 59 14.60 10.95 -7.78
N PRO A 60 13.26 10.91 -7.67
CA PRO A 60 12.44 12.11 -7.64
C PRO A 60 12.53 12.79 -6.27
N LYS A 61 12.13 14.07 -6.21
CA LYS A 61 11.96 14.80 -4.94
C LYS A 61 10.73 14.31 -4.17
N ASP A 62 9.69 13.92 -4.90
CA ASP A 62 8.45 13.37 -4.37
C ASP A 62 8.58 11.85 -4.28
N LEU A 63 8.58 11.34 -3.07
CA LEU A 63 8.82 9.94 -2.75
C LEU A 63 7.52 9.17 -2.46
N HIS A 64 6.39 9.64 -2.95
CA HIS A 64 5.12 8.94 -2.78
C HIS A 64 5.00 7.70 -3.65
N PHE A 65 4.35 6.70 -3.11
CA PHE A 65 3.98 5.47 -3.81
C PHE A 65 2.64 4.91 -3.29
N VAL A 66 2.04 3.99 -4.04
CA VAL A 66 0.80 3.30 -3.65
C VAL A 66 1.17 1.95 -3.06
N ALA A 67 1.02 1.79 -1.75
CA ALA A 67 1.28 0.53 -1.07
C ALA A 67 0.31 -0.56 -1.53
N GLY A 68 0.78 -1.82 -1.58
CA GLY A 68 -0.02 -2.97 -2.02
C GLY A 68 -0.18 -3.11 -3.53
N THR A 69 0.49 -2.28 -4.35
CA THR A 69 0.50 -2.36 -5.83
C THR A 69 -0.88 -2.33 -6.50
N MET A 70 -1.87 -1.71 -5.86
CA MET A 70 -3.26 -1.61 -6.35
C MET A 70 -3.53 -0.22 -6.91
N PHE A 71 -3.25 -0.03 -8.21
CA PHE A 71 -3.35 1.26 -8.88
C PHE A 71 -3.73 1.14 -10.37
N PHE A 72 -4.25 2.22 -10.94
CA PHE A 72 -4.22 2.47 -12.38
C PHE A 72 -2.97 3.27 -12.71
N VAL A 73 -2.30 2.92 -13.81
CA VAL A 73 -1.09 3.61 -14.27
C VAL A 73 -1.08 3.70 -15.79
N ARG A 74 -0.49 4.75 -16.34
CA ARG A 74 -0.22 4.83 -17.78
C ARG A 74 0.84 3.82 -18.17
N ALA A 75 0.50 2.85 -19.00
CA ALA A 75 1.39 1.75 -19.38
C ALA A 75 2.78 2.21 -19.87
N LYS A 76 2.86 3.36 -20.55
CA LYS A 76 4.14 3.91 -21.01
C LYS A 76 5.14 4.19 -19.87
N LEU A 77 4.65 4.51 -18.66
CA LEU A 77 5.47 4.81 -17.49
C LEU A 77 6.10 3.56 -16.86
N LEU A 78 5.59 2.39 -17.21
CA LEU A 78 6.14 1.11 -16.77
C LEU A 78 7.21 0.54 -17.70
N ARG A 79 7.46 1.15 -18.87
CA ARG A 79 8.49 0.68 -19.82
C ARG A 79 9.89 0.52 -19.21
N PRO A 80 10.36 1.38 -18.29
CA PRO A 80 11.66 1.20 -17.64
C PRO A 80 11.81 -0.15 -16.94
N PHE A 81 10.72 -0.71 -16.41
CA PHE A 81 10.71 -1.98 -15.69
C PHE A 81 10.90 -3.22 -16.58
N LEU A 82 10.83 -3.07 -17.92
CA LEU A 82 11.17 -4.14 -18.87
C LEU A 82 12.63 -4.57 -18.81
N LYS A 83 13.47 -3.84 -18.07
CA LYS A 83 14.87 -4.23 -17.81
C LYS A 83 14.99 -5.37 -16.79
N TYR A 84 13.98 -5.57 -15.95
CA TYR A 84 13.96 -6.71 -15.04
C TYR A 84 13.62 -8.01 -15.77
N LYS A 85 14.32 -9.06 -15.41
CA LYS A 85 14.08 -10.42 -15.89
C LYS A 85 13.51 -11.28 -14.75
N ILE A 86 12.93 -12.40 -15.10
CA ILE A 86 12.34 -13.30 -14.07
C ILE A 86 13.40 -13.82 -13.10
N GLU A 87 14.65 -13.95 -13.56
CA GLU A 87 15.80 -14.40 -12.77
C GLU A 87 16.22 -13.36 -11.71
N ASP A 88 15.84 -12.10 -11.86
CA ASP A 88 16.08 -11.06 -10.83
C ASP A 88 15.22 -11.30 -9.57
N PHE A 89 14.15 -12.11 -9.69
CA PHE A 89 13.24 -12.41 -8.58
C PHE A 89 13.67 -13.69 -7.88
N THR A 90 14.32 -13.56 -6.74
CA THR A 90 14.62 -14.69 -5.87
C THR A 90 13.41 -15.12 -5.08
N ILE A 91 13.08 -16.42 -5.12
CA ILE A 91 12.09 -17.01 -4.23
C ILE A 91 12.74 -17.14 -2.86
N SER A 92 12.25 -16.38 -1.88
CA SER A 92 12.69 -16.52 -0.50
C SER A 92 11.77 -17.52 0.21
N ASP A 93 12.34 -18.64 0.69
CA ASP A 93 11.63 -19.62 1.51
C ASP A 93 11.29 -19.13 2.92
N LYS A 94 11.79 -17.96 3.30
CA LYS A 94 11.50 -17.33 4.58
C LYS A 94 10.60 -16.13 4.32
N SER A 95 9.54 -15.99 5.10
CA SER A 95 8.69 -14.80 5.18
C SER A 95 9.52 -13.63 5.73
N VAL A 96 10.44 -13.11 4.91
CA VAL A 96 11.24 -11.94 5.23
C VAL A 96 10.33 -10.74 4.97
N HIS A 97 9.85 -10.12 6.03
CA HIS A 97 9.23 -8.83 5.96
C HIS A 97 10.29 -7.82 5.50
N ASP A 98 10.06 -7.17 4.37
CA ASP A 98 10.88 -6.13 3.73
C ASP A 98 12.33 -6.58 3.41
N ASN A 99 12.73 -6.54 2.20
CA ASN A 99 14.06 -6.64 1.56
C ASN A 99 14.07 -7.54 0.31
N THR A 100 12.90 -7.96 -0.19
CA THR A 100 12.83 -8.63 -1.49
C THR A 100 12.69 -7.61 -2.61
N LEU A 101 13.11 -7.97 -3.82
CA LEU A 101 12.90 -7.13 -5.00
C LEU A 101 11.42 -6.74 -5.18
N ALA A 102 10.48 -7.61 -4.80
CA ALA A 102 9.05 -7.32 -4.87
C ALA A 102 8.67 -6.09 -4.01
N HIS A 103 9.19 -5.98 -2.78
CA HIS A 103 8.95 -4.82 -1.92
C HIS A 103 9.62 -3.55 -2.43
N VAL A 104 10.80 -3.69 -3.04
CA VAL A 104 11.48 -2.57 -3.72
C VAL A 104 10.64 -2.09 -4.89
N LEU A 105 10.16 -2.99 -5.76
CA LEU A 105 9.34 -2.66 -6.92
C LEU A 105 8.02 -1.98 -6.55
N GLU A 106 7.39 -2.39 -5.46
CA GLU A 106 6.19 -1.72 -4.95
C GLU A 106 6.39 -0.21 -4.81
N ARG A 107 7.53 0.20 -4.28
CA ARG A 107 7.89 1.62 -4.12
C ARG A 107 8.31 2.24 -5.44
N LEU A 108 9.12 1.52 -6.21
CA LEU A 108 9.64 2.02 -7.49
C LEU A 108 8.55 2.35 -8.49
N PHE A 109 7.40 1.67 -8.48
CA PHE A 109 6.30 2.01 -9.37
C PHE A 109 5.83 3.46 -9.17
N GLY A 110 5.67 3.91 -7.94
CA GLY A 110 5.31 5.30 -7.64
C GLY A 110 6.44 6.26 -7.97
N LEU A 111 7.67 5.95 -7.52
CA LEU A 111 8.85 6.80 -7.76
C LEU A 111 9.15 6.96 -9.26
N ALA A 112 8.95 5.91 -10.06
CA ALA A 112 9.13 5.99 -11.50
C ALA A 112 8.10 6.91 -12.17
N VAL A 113 6.87 6.96 -11.66
CA VAL A 113 5.84 7.88 -12.15
C VAL A 113 6.24 9.33 -11.88
N THR A 114 6.67 9.64 -10.66
CA THR A 114 7.06 11.00 -10.26
C THR A 114 8.37 11.42 -10.90
N ALA A 115 9.33 10.50 -11.06
CA ALA A 115 10.60 10.75 -11.77
C ALA A 115 10.41 11.12 -13.26
N GLN A 116 9.34 10.63 -13.89
CA GLN A 116 8.97 10.97 -15.26
C GLN A 116 8.09 12.22 -15.37
N GLY A 117 7.95 12.99 -14.27
CA GLY A 117 7.22 14.28 -14.24
C GLY A 117 5.71 14.14 -14.12
N TYR A 118 5.19 12.94 -13.80
CA TYR A 118 3.77 12.72 -13.58
C TYR A 118 3.41 12.75 -12.11
N LYS A 119 2.12 12.98 -11.84
CA LYS A 119 1.55 12.99 -10.48
C LYS A 119 0.88 11.66 -10.16
N ILE A 120 0.91 11.28 -8.88
CA ILE A 120 0.08 10.23 -8.32
C ILE A 120 -1.15 10.88 -7.72
N GLN A 121 -2.34 10.45 -8.15
CA GLN A 121 -3.63 10.95 -7.67
C GLN A 121 -4.24 9.94 -6.71
N GLY A 122 -4.39 10.33 -5.44
CA GLY A 122 -5.18 9.58 -4.48
C GLY A 122 -6.67 9.74 -4.72
N VAL A 123 -7.43 8.65 -4.65
CA VAL A 123 -8.89 8.66 -4.74
C VAL A 123 -9.50 8.10 -3.46
N LYS A 124 -10.48 8.82 -2.92
CA LYS A 124 -11.25 8.44 -1.73
C LYS A 124 -12.63 7.97 -2.14
N TYR A 125 -13.05 6.82 -1.65
CA TYR A 125 -14.42 6.37 -1.80
C TYR A 125 -15.22 6.67 -0.53
N LYS A 126 -16.31 7.45 -0.66
CA LYS A 126 -17.08 7.98 0.49
C LYS A 126 -17.60 6.90 1.44
N SER A 127 -17.92 5.69 0.94
CA SER A 127 -18.45 4.60 1.77
C SER A 127 -17.45 4.06 2.79
N TYR A 128 -16.13 4.28 2.60
CA TYR A 128 -15.09 3.75 3.48
C TYR A 128 -14.91 4.55 4.76
N ALA A 129 -15.09 5.85 4.73
CA ALA A 129 -15.00 6.65 5.95
C ALA A 129 -15.96 6.11 7.02
N TRP A 130 -17.16 5.70 6.62
CA TRP A 130 -18.16 5.09 7.51
C TRP A 130 -17.74 3.69 7.98
N LEU A 131 -17.25 2.82 7.10
CA LEU A 131 -16.78 1.48 7.46
C LEU A 131 -15.55 1.54 8.36
N PHE A 132 -14.61 2.46 8.12
CA PHE A 132 -13.47 2.71 9.01
C PHE A 132 -13.93 3.24 10.37
N PHE A 133 -14.91 4.14 10.38
CA PHE A 133 -15.49 4.63 11.63
C PHE A 133 -16.13 3.48 12.41
N ILE A 134 -16.94 2.64 11.77
CA ILE A 134 -17.55 1.46 12.40
C ILE A 134 -16.47 0.47 12.86
N ALA A 135 -15.44 0.19 12.07
CA ALA A 135 -14.36 -0.70 12.44
C ALA A 135 -13.55 -0.16 13.63
N LYS A 136 -13.24 1.15 13.63
CA LYS A 136 -12.63 1.83 14.79
C LYS A 136 -13.53 1.79 16.01
N LEU A 137 -14.82 2.04 15.84
CA LEU A 137 -15.80 2.00 16.93
C LEU A 137 -15.93 0.57 17.50
N LYS A 138 -16.05 -0.46 16.65
CA LYS A 138 -16.02 -1.87 17.08
C LYS A 138 -14.72 -2.21 17.83
N ARG A 139 -13.57 -1.76 17.32
CA ARG A 139 -12.28 -2.00 17.95
C ARG A 139 -12.11 -1.24 19.27
N PHE A 140 -12.74 -0.09 19.41
CA PHE A 140 -12.81 0.66 20.67
C PHE A 140 -13.74 -0.01 21.67
N LEU A 141 -14.95 -0.38 21.21
CA LEU A 141 -15.99 -0.98 22.05
C LEU A 141 -15.65 -2.40 22.46
N PHE A 142 -15.03 -3.19 21.58
CA PHE A 142 -14.81 -4.60 21.80
C PHE A 142 -13.41 -5.04 21.39
N GLN A 143 -12.60 -5.48 22.34
CA GLN A 143 -11.28 -6.05 22.09
C GLN A 143 -11.19 -7.44 22.70
N LYS A 144 -10.77 -8.40 21.86
CA LYS A 144 -10.42 -9.76 22.29
C LYS A 144 -8.91 -9.93 22.08
N LYS A 145 -8.16 -10.23 23.13
CA LYS A 145 -6.72 -10.46 23.08
C LYS A 145 -6.37 -11.73 23.84
N ILE A 146 -5.55 -12.57 23.24
CA ILE A 146 -4.91 -13.69 23.92
C ILE A 146 -3.50 -13.24 24.30
N THR A 147 -3.14 -13.33 25.57
CA THR A 147 -1.79 -12.99 26.03
C THR A 147 -0.81 -14.12 25.68
N ARG A 148 0.49 -13.82 25.73
CA ARG A 148 1.56 -14.84 25.53
C ARG A 148 1.49 -15.98 26.57
N GLN A 149 0.82 -15.77 27.69
CA GLN A 149 0.59 -16.76 28.75
C GLN A 149 -0.73 -17.55 28.56
N GLY A 150 -1.36 -17.48 27.37
CA GLY A 150 -2.61 -18.20 27.09
C GLY A 150 -3.86 -17.64 27.77
N LYS A 151 -3.83 -16.43 28.33
CA LYS A 151 -5.01 -15.82 28.95
C LYS A 151 -5.84 -15.06 27.92
N LEU A 152 -7.13 -15.37 27.86
CA LEU A 152 -8.10 -14.62 27.06
C LEU A 152 -8.55 -13.38 27.83
N ILE A 153 -8.34 -12.21 27.27
CA ILE A 153 -8.80 -10.93 27.82
C ILE A 153 -9.83 -10.33 26.85
N ILE A 154 -11.02 -10.06 27.35
CA ILE A 154 -12.07 -9.31 26.65
C ILE A 154 -12.14 -7.93 27.28
N LYS A 155 -12.03 -6.88 26.48
CA LYS A 155 -12.15 -5.49 26.92
C LYS A 155 -13.36 -4.85 26.26
N ILE A 156 -14.15 -4.12 27.03
CA ILE A 156 -15.22 -3.23 26.55
C ILE A 156 -14.80 -1.81 26.89
N CYS A 157 -14.84 -0.91 25.89
CA CYS A 157 -14.36 0.47 26.04
C CYS A 157 -12.95 0.57 26.65
N LYS A 158 -12.04 -0.34 26.23
CA LYS A 158 -10.69 -0.53 26.78
C LYS A 158 -10.60 -1.03 28.23
N ILE A 159 -11.72 -1.21 28.92
CA ILE A 159 -11.76 -1.76 30.28
C ILE A 159 -11.82 -3.29 30.19
N PRO A 160 -10.95 -4.02 30.90
CA PRO A 160 -11.01 -5.48 30.91
C PRO A 160 -12.26 -5.94 31.70
N VAL A 161 -13.17 -6.64 31.02
CA VAL A 161 -14.44 -7.10 31.63
C VAL A 161 -14.40 -8.60 31.93
N PHE A 162 -13.51 -9.32 31.20
CA PHE A 162 -13.42 -10.77 31.36
C PHE A 162 -11.99 -11.24 31.17
N ILE A 163 -11.51 -12.07 32.09
CA ILE A 163 -10.19 -12.69 32.00
C ILE A 163 -10.36 -14.18 32.31
N LYS A 164 -10.11 -15.05 31.34
CA LYS A 164 -10.13 -16.52 31.52
C LYS A 164 -8.77 -17.09 31.12
N GLY A 165 -8.22 -17.95 31.95
CA GLY A 165 -7.09 -18.80 31.55
C GLY A 165 -7.55 -19.77 30.46
N VAL A 166 -6.88 -19.82 29.33
CA VAL A 166 -7.08 -20.91 28.36
C VAL A 166 -6.15 -22.02 28.83
N LEU A 167 -6.74 -23.13 29.26
CA LEU A 167 -5.96 -24.32 29.64
C LEU A 167 -5.12 -24.74 28.45
N ASN A 168 -3.82 -24.93 28.68
CA ASN A 168 -2.94 -25.60 27.76
C ASN A 168 -3.43 -27.05 27.60
N VAL A 169 -3.82 -27.42 26.41
CA VAL A 169 -3.87 -28.82 25.97
C VAL A 169 -2.61 -29.08 25.21
#